data_f3c91e45ac449469492fc5eff09ca01f
#
_entry.id   f3c91e45ac449469492fc5eff09ca01f
#
_cell.length_a   1.000
_cell.length_b   1.000
_cell.length_c   1.000
_cell.angle_alpha   90.00
_cell.angle_beta   90.00
_cell.angle_gamma   90.00
#
_symmetry.space_group_name_H-M   'P 1'
#
loop_
_entity.id
_entity.type
_entity.pdbx_description
1 polymer ?
#
loop_
_entity_poly.entity_id
_entity_poly.type
_entity_poly.pdbx_seq_one_letter_code
_entity_poly.pdbx_strand_id
1 'polypeptide(L)'
;MDEIVLKNMAFYGYHGNLTSEQEQGQRFFVDVEITTDLTKAGQSDQLEDSINYVEVYELVESVMTGEKHNLLERLGALIADSLYQHYQGIVGLCVTVRKPSVPIAGILDYVEVVTTRGQI
;
A
#
# COMPACT_ATOMS: atom_id res chain seq x y z
N MET A 1 2.99 -14.23 -15.62
CA MET A 1 2.59 -14.09 -14.21
C MET A 1 1.44 -13.10 -14.15
N ASP A 2 0.51 -13.31 -13.23
CA ASP A 2 -0.70 -12.50 -13.14
C ASP A 2 -0.57 -11.44 -12.06
N GLU A 3 -1.51 -10.51 -12.00
CA GLU A 3 -1.49 -9.43 -11.01
C GLU A 3 -2.87 -9.23 -10.38
N ILE A 4 -2.85 -8.90 -9.08
CA ILE A 4 -4.00 -8.33 -8.37
C ILE A 4 -3.60 -6.91 -8.01
N VAL A 5 -4.41 -5.92 -8.39
CA VAL A 5 -4.10 -4.52 -8.20
C VAL A 5 -5.23 -3.83 -7.44
N LEU A 6 -4.88 -3.18 -6.31
CA LEU A 6 -5.77 -2.29 -5.58
C LEU A 6 -5.28 -0.87 -5.84
N LYS A 7 -6.11 -0.07 -6.49
CA LYS A 7 -5.73 1.26 -6.98
C LYS A 7 -6.43 2.36 -6.20
N ASN A 8 -5.67 3.39 -5.84
CA ASN A 8 -6.20 4.62 -5.24
C ASN A 8 -7.02 4.39 -3.97
N MET A 9 -6.55 3.54 -3.08
CA MET A 9 -7.16 3.42 -1.75
C MET A 9 -6.90 4.73 -0.99
N ALA A 10 -7.96 5.40 -0.54
CA ALA A 10 -7.84 6.69 0.12
C ALA A 10 -8.06 6.54 1.62
N PHE A 11 -7.13 7.09 2.41
CA PHE A 11 -7.21 7.06 3.87
C PHE A 11 -6.84 8.43 4.42
N TYR A 12 -7.53 8.84 5.48
CA TYR A 12 -7.13 10.02 6.22
C TYR A 12 -6.14 9.59 7.30
N GLY A 13 -4.95 10.17 7.29
CA GLY A 13 -3.88 9.82 8.22
C GLY A 13 -3.14 11.05 8.73
N TYR A 14 -2.34 10.85 9.78
CA TYR A 14 -1.62 11.91 10.48
C TYR A 14 -0.11 11.69 10.39
N HIS A 15 0.34 11.31 9.20
CA HIS A 15 1.74 10.98 8.94
C HIS A 15 2.48 12.18 8.37
N GLY A 16 3.71 12.36 8.77
CA GLY A 16 4.57 13.40 8.26
C GLY A 16 5.62 13.78 9.29
N ASN A 17 6.70 14.41 8.82
CA ASN A 17 7.80 14.79 9.67
C ASN A 17 7.56 16.11 10.42
N LEU A 18 6.63 16.94 9.94
CA LEU A 18 6.30 18.20 10.57
C LEU A 18 5.18 18.04 11.60
N THR A 19 5.25 18.80 12.69
CA THR A 19 4.21 18.80 13.74
C THR A 19 2.83 19.12 13.15
N SER A 20 2.73 20.08 12.24
CA SER A 20 1.48 20.46 11.62
C SER A 20 0.85 19.32 10.83
N GLU A 21 1.65 18.50 10.15
CA GLU A 21 1.17 17.32 9.43
C GLU A 21 0.59 16.29 10.39
N GLN A 22 1.23 16.09 11.53
CA GLN A 22 0.80 15.13 12.54
C GLN A 22 -0.43 15.59 13.32
N GLU A 23 -0.67 16.89 13.40
CA GLU A 23 -1.83 17.45 14.09
C GLU A 23 -3.07 17.55 13.20
N GLN A 24 -2.89 18.02 11.98
CA GLN A 24 -3.99 18.28 11.04
C GLN A 24 -4.38 17.06 10.23
N GLY A 25 -3.41 16.24 9.86
CA GLY A 25 -3.63 15.10 8.99
C GLY A 25 -3.96 15.50 7.56
N GLN A 26 -4.09 14.49 6.70
CA GLN A 26 -4.51 14.67 5.32
C GLN A 26 -4.91 13.33 4.71
N ARG A 27 -5.45 13.36 3.51
CA ARG A 27 -5.68 12.14 2.75
C ARG A 27 -4.38 11.64 2.13
N PHE A 28 -4.17 10.33 2.25
CA PHE A 28 -3.12 9.60 1.57
C PHE A 28 -3.78 8.63 0.59
N PHE A 29 -3.08 8.31 -0.49
CA PHE A 29 -3.57 7.36 -1.49
C PHE A 29 -2.55 6.24 -1.61
N VAL A 30 -3.05 5.00 -1.65
CA VAL A 30 -2.20 3.82 -1.68
C VAL A 30 -2.60 2.92 -2.84
N ASP A 31 -1.61 2.47 -3.60
CA ASP A 31 -1.76 1.41 -4.58
C ASP A 31 -1.00 0.19 -4.09
N VAL A 32 -1.59 -0.98 -4.28
CA VAL A 32 -0.90 -2.26 -4.05
C VAL A 32 -1.01 -3.09 -5.32
N GLU A 33 0.12 -3.51 -5.85
CA GLU A 33 0.20 -4.35 -7.05
C GLU A 33 0.89 -5.66 -6.65
N ILE A 34 0.16 -6.76 -6.72
CA ILE A 34 0.62 -8.07 -6.30
C ILE A 34 0.82 -8.95 -7.53
N THR A 35 2.04 -9.43 -7.72
CA THR A 35 2.38 -10.38 -8.79
C THR A 35 2.32 -11.78 -8.20
N THR A 36 1.46 -12.60 -8.76
CA THR A 36 1.22 -13.97 -8.30
C THR A 36 0.67 -14.82 -9.45
N ASP A 37 0.70 -16.15 -9.29
CA ASP A 37 0.12 -17.06 -10.26
C ASP A 37 -1.36 -17.31 -9.91
N LEU A 38 -2.27 -16.84 -10.75
CA LEU A 38 -3.72 -16.98 -10.58
C LEU A 38 -4.34 -18.08 -11.43
N THR A 39 -3.51 -18.94 -12.04
CA THR A 39 -3.98 -20.00 -12.91
C THR A 39 -4.96 -20.93 -12.19
N LYS A 40 -4.62 -21.36 -10.98
CA LYS A 40 -5.47 -22.27 -10.22
C LYS A 40 -6.79 -21.62 -9.84
N ALA A 41 -6.76 -20.38 -9.37
CA ALA A 41 -7.97 -19.63 -9.01
C ALA A 41 -8.87 -19.43 -10.23
N GLY A 42 -8.27 -19.14 -11.39
CA GLY A 42 -9.00 -18.99 -12.65
C GLY A 42 -9.69 -20.25 -13.12
N GLN A 43 -9.20 -21.42 -12.72
CA GLN A 43 -9.80 -22.72 -13.04
C GLN A 43 -10.81 -23.16 -12.00
N SER A 44 -10.51 -23.00 -10.72
CA SER A 44 -11.30 -23.53 -9.62
C SER A 44 -12.47 -22.64 -9.19
N ASP A 45 -12.35 -21.34 -9.42
CA ASP A 45 -13.30 -20.33 -8.93
C ASP A 45 -13.43 -20.35 -7.40
N GLN A 46 -12.34 -20.73 -6.70
CA GLN A 46 -12.31 -20.80 -5.24
C GLN A 46 -11.39 -19.72 -4.66
N LEU A 47 -11.88 -18.99 -3.66
CA LEU A 47 -11.12 -17.91 -3.04
C LEU A 47 -9.83 -18.39 -2.40
N GLU A 48 -9.81 -19.59 -1.83
CA GLU A 48 -8.62 -20.16 -1.20
C GLU A 48 -7.46 -20.40 -2.17
N ASP A 49 -7.72 -20.39 -3.46
CA ASP A 49 -6.68 -20.51 -4.49
C ASP A 49 -6.17 -19.14 -4.96
N SER A 50 -6.66 -18.07 -4.36
CA SER A 50 -6.30 -16.70 -4.68
C SER A 50 -5.84 -15.95 -3.44
N ILE A 51 -5.70 -14.64 -3.57
CA ILE A 51 -5.42 -13.74 -2.45
C ILE A 51 -6.68 -12.93 -2.21
N ASN A 52 -7.15 -12.93 -0.97
CA ASN A 52 -8.34 -12.16 -0.59
C ASN A 52 -7.99 -10.68 -0.50
N TYR A 53 -8.38 -9.91 -1.51
CA TYR A 53 -8.05 -8.48 -1.55
C TYR A 53 -8.78 -7.65 -0.48
N VAL A 54 -9.85 -8.18 0.12
CA VAL A 54 -10.48 -7.52 1.27
C VAL A 54 -9.51 -7.50 2.46
N GLU A 55 -8.82 -8.60 2.70
CA GLU A 55 -7.79 -8.67 3.75
C GLU A 55 -6.61 -7.74 3.43
N VAL A 56 -6.24 -7.64 2.15
CA VAL A 56 -5.19 -6.71 1.72
C VAL A 56 -5.60 -5.28 2.04
N TYR A 57 -6.83 -4.90 1.67
CA TYR A 57 -7.37 -3.57 1.97
C TYR A 57 -7.35 -3.29 3.47
N GLU A 58 -7.84 -4.23 4.28
CA GLU A 58 -7.91 -4.07 5.73
C GLU A 58 -6.52 -3.91 6.38
N LEU A 59 -5.53 -4.62 5.86
CA LEU A 59 -4.15 -4.46 6.31
C LEU A 59 -3.61 -3.07 5.99
N VAL A 60 -3.82 -2.61 4.76
CA VAL A 60 -3.41 -1.26 4.33
C VAL A 60 -4.10 -0.21 5.21
N GLU A 61 -5.40 -0.35 5.41
CA GLU A 61 -6.17 0.56 6.26
C GLU A 61 -5.61 0.61 7.67
N SER A 62 -5.29 -0.53 8.26
CA SER A 62 -4.76 -0.59 9.63
C SER A 62 -3.44 0.15 9.78
N VAL A 63 -2.59 0.10 8.75
CA VAL A 63 -1.32 0.84 8.75
C VAL A 63 -1.58 2.34 8.57
N MET A 64 -2.40 2.69 7.59
CA MET A 64 -2.60 4.09 7.21
C MET A 64 -3.38 4.90 8.24
N THR A 65 -4.33 4.27 8.94
CA THR A 65 -5.17 4.93 9.95
C THR A 65 -4.73 4.65 11.38
N GLY A 66 -3.67 3.90 11.57
CA GLY A 66 -3.14 3.53 12.88
C GLY A 66 -2.13 4.53 13.42
N GLU A 67 -1.05 4.01 13.96
CA GLU A 67 0.02 4.80 14.56
C GLU A 67 0.61 5.80 13.56
N LYS A 68 0.97 6.99 14.04
CA LYS A 68 1.60 8.03 13.24
C LYS A 68 3.04 7.64 12.88
N HIS A 69 3.42 7.90 11.64
CA HIS A 69 4.78 7.70 11.16
C HIS A 69 5.29 8.97 10.49
N ASN A 70 6.59 9.17 10.52
CA ASN A 70 7.19 10.38 9.97
C ASN A 70 7.33 10.35 8.45
N LEU A 71 7.59 9.18 7.88
CA LEU A 71 8.01 9.03 6.49
C LEU A 71 7.07 8.12 5.70
N LEU A 72 6.83 8.47 4.44
CA LEU A 72 6.10 7.61 3.50
C LEU A 72 6.82 6.27 3.31
N GLU A 73 8.14 6.26 3.35
CA GLU A 73 8.98 5.06 3.24
C GLU A 73 8.64 4.06 4.34
N ARG A 74 8.38 4.54 5.55
CA ARG A 74 8.00 3.66 6.67
C ARG A 74 6.63 3.03 6.44
N LEU A 75 5.67 3.80 5.96
CA LEU A 75 4.34 3.30 5.63
C LEU A 75 4.42 2.23 4.54
N GLY A 76 5.16 2.52 3.48
CA GLY A 76 5.35 1.58 2.37
C GLY A 76 6.02 0.29 2.82
N ALA A 77 7.06 0.39 3.66
CA ALA A 77 7.77 -0.78 4.17
C ALA A 77 6.88 -1.65 5.07
N LEU A 78 6.11 -1.03 5.96
CA LEU A 78 5.19 -1.76 6.85
C LEU A 78 4.15 -2.54 6.04
N ILE A 79 3.55 -1.89 5.05
CA ILE A 79 2.56 -2.54 4.19
C ILE A 79 3.21 -3.67 3.38
N ALA A 80 4.32 -3.37 2.71
CA ALA A 80 4.99 -4.34 1.83
C ALA A 80 5.46 -5.56 2.59
N ASP A 81 6.14 -5.37 3.72
CA ASP A 81 6.67 -6.48 4.52
C ASP A 81 5.56 -7.33 5.11
N SER A 82 4.49 -6.69 5.61
CA SER A 82 3.34 -7.42 6.17
C SER A 82 2.66 -8.30 5.13
N LEU A 83 2.43 -7.76 3.93
CA LEU A 83 1.80 -8.52 2.84
C LEU A 83 2.70 -9.65 2.36
N TYR A 84 3.98 -9.34 2.15
CA TYR A 84 4.94 -10.31 1.61
C TYR A 84 5.14 -11.50 2.56
N GLN A 85 5.09 -11.26 3.86
CA GLN A 85 5.22 -12.30 4.87
C GLN A 85 3.92 -13.09 5.07
N HIS A 86 2.77 -12.44 4.93
CA HIS A 86 1.47 -13.06 5.20
C HIS A 86 1.03 -14.05 4.10
N TYR A 87 1.36 -13.76 2.84
CA TYR A 87 0.94 -14.58 1.70
C TYR A 87 2.15 -15.23 1.05
N GLN A 88 2.21 -16.56 1.07
CA GLN A 88 3.34 -17.32 0.50
C GLN A 88 3.34 -17.31 -1.03
N GLY A 89 2.19 -17.11 -1.66
CA GLY A 89 2.05 -17.12 -3.11
C GLY A 89 2.49 -15.85 -3.83
N ILE A 90 2.86 -14.81 -3.09
CA ILE A 90 3.30 -13.55 -3.68
C ILE A 90 4.71 -13.72 -4.24
N VAL A 91 4.86 -13.55 -5.56
CA VAL A 91 6.15 -13.58 -6.25
C VAL A 91 6.80 -12.22 -6.21
N GLY A 92 6.01 -11.17 -6.40
CA GLY A 92 6.45 -9.79 -6.35
C GLY A 92 5.36 -8.86 -5.84
N LEU A 93 5.77 -7.71 -5.33
CA LEU A 93 4.86 -6.78 -4.68
C LEU A 93 5.38 -5.36 -4.87
N CYS A 94 4.49 -4.47 -5.25
CA CYS A 94 4.78 -3.04 -5.36
C CYS A 94 3.73 -2.26 -4.58
N VAL A 95 4.18 -1.45 -3.63
CA VAL A 95 3.32 -0.58 -2.82
C VAL A 95 3.69 0.86 -3.11
N THR A 96 2.70 1.66 -3.50
CA THR A 96 2.87 3.09 -3.73
C THR A 96 2.08 3.84 -2.68
N VAL A 97 2.73 4.72 -1.92
CA VAL A 97 2.08 5.61 -0.95
C VAL A 97 2.23 7.04 -1.45
N ARG A 98 1.10 7.70 -1.66
CA ARG A 98 1.00 9.00 -2.31
C ARG A 98 0.50 10.04 -1.34
N LYS A 99 1.17 11.19 -1.33
CA LYS A 99 0.87 12.31 -0.43
C LYS A 99 0.69 13.59 -1.25
N PRO A 100 -0.56 14.07 -1.44
CA PRO A 100 -0.80 15.26 -2.27
C PRO A 100 -0.36 16.57 -1.63
N SER A 101 -0.53 16.72 -0.32
CA SER A 101 -0.20 17.96 0.39
C SER A 101 1.18 17.84 1.01
N VAL A 102 2.19 18.31 0.30
CA VAL A 102 3.59 18.22 0.73
C VAL A 102 4.12 19.61 1.10
N PRO A 103 5.04 19.69 2.09
CA PRO A 103 5.59 20.96 2.55
C PRO A 103 6.72 21.45 1.62
N ILE A 104 6.40 21.64 0.36
CA ILE A 104 7.32 22.13 -0.66
C ILE A 104 6.80 23.46 -1.17
N ALA A 105 7.68 24.46 -1.25
CA ALA A 105 7.38 25.76 -1.85
C ALA A 105 7.43 25.65 -3.37
N GLY A 106 6.48 24.94 -3.95
CA GLY A 106 6.41 24.67 -5.39
C GLY A 106 5.07 24.06 -5.76
N ILE A 107 4.86 23.85 -7.03
CA ILE A 107 3.60 23.29 -7.57
C ILE A 107 3.89 21.90 -8.13
N LEU A 108 3.21 20.89 -7.56
CA LEU A 108 3.27 19.51 -8.05
C LEU A 108 1.97 18.80 -7.64
N ASP A 109 1.64 17.72 -8.32
CA ASP A 109 0.41 16.97 -8.03
C ASP A 109 0.52 16.25 -6.69
N TYR A 110 1.62 15.56 -6.45
CA TYR A 110 1.85 14.80 -5.23
C TYR A 110 3.29 14.30 -5.19
N VAL A 111 3.70 13.83 -4.02
CA VAL A 111 4.91 13.03 -3.85
C VAL A 111 4.46 11.60 -3.61
N GLU A 112 5.14 10.64 -4.21
CA GLU A 112 4.88 9.24 -3.91
C GLU A 112 6.19 8.49 -3.67
N VAL A 113 6.11 7.49 -2.80
CA VAL A 113 7.21 6.55 -2.54
C VAL A 113 6.74 5.18 -3.00
N VAL A 114 7.56 4.53 -3.82
CA VAL A 114 7.28 3.21 -4.40
C VAL A 114 8.21 2.21 -3.73
N THR A 115 7.63 1.20 -3.08
CA THR A 115 8.36 0.17 -2.34
C THR A 115 8.09 -1.18 -2.98
N THR A 116 9.14 -1.92 -3.30
CA THR A 116 9.01 -3.22 -3.95
C THR A 116 9.60 -4.33 -3.09
N ARG A 117 9.03 -5.54 -3.21
CA ARG A 117 9.53 -6.75 -2.58
C ARG A 117 9.42 -7.90 -3.58
N GLY A 118 10.33 -8.86 -3.50
CA GLY A 118 10.33 -10.02 -4.38
C GLY A 118 10.74 -9.66 -5.79
N GLN A 119 10.21 -10.40 -6.76
CA GLN A 119 10.52 -10.24 -8.19
C GLN A 119 9.41 -9.46 -8.88
N ILE A 120 9.79 -8.36 -9.50
CA ILE A 120 8.84 -7.47 -10.17
C ILE A 120 9.17 -7.32 -11.65
#